data_e19f855968cd5a135c26b4386a5c5cad
#
_entry.id   e19f855968cd5a135c26b4386a5c5cad
#
_cell.length_a   1.000
_cell.length_b   1.000
_cell.length_c   1.000
_cell.angle_alpha   90.00
_cell.angle_beta   90.00
_cell.angle_gamma   90.00
#
_symmetry.space_group_name_H-M   'P 1'
#
loop_
_entity.id
_entity.type
_entity.pdbx_description
1 polymer ?
#
loop_
_entity_poly.entity_id
_entity_poly.type
_entity_poly.pdbx_seq_one_letter_code
_entity_poly.pdbx_strand_id
1 'polypeptide(L)'
;MALHLFVREREWEAAHTVWLWVDLSASMRFRSRLAKVTKESRAVVLALALAELLARGGERIGLIGGQIFTGRSAARRFAEILMGDTSEASLPPNARLSRFSECILFSYFLEPVAELRARSEAIAAQGVRGHLINIVDPAEETLPYAGRTEFAASEGRDRMIAGRAETLRADYQERLKRHRDDLVEVTRRLGWSFLIHHTDRPPEEAVLSLHNRLAGLDSDYRYRPARQAAGNGRAASLQS
;
A
#
# COMPACT_ATOMS: atom_id res chain seq x y z
N MET A 1 -41.55 44.13 -13.67
CA MET A 1 -40.71 43.66 -12.57
C MET A 1 -40.61 42.15 -12.70
N ALA A 2 -39.46 41.59 -13.17
CA ALA A 2 -39.28 40.15 -13.28
C ALA A 2 -38.70 39.64 -11.95
N LEU A 3 -39.44 38.75 -11.29
CA LEU A 3 -38.96 38.07 -10.10
C LEU A 3 -37.98 36.97 -10.55
N HIS A 4 -36.70 37.16 -10.30
CA HIS A 4 -35.73 36.10 -10.44
C HIS A 4 -35.76 35.19 -9.20
N LEU A 5 -36.35 34.01 -9.37
CA LEU A 5 -36.32 32.98 -8.35
C LEU A 5 -34.97 32.26 -8.45
N PHE A 6 -34.12 32.40 -7.42
CA PHE A 6 -32.90 31.59 -7.29
C PHE A 6 -33.24 30.36 -6.48
N VAL A 7 -33.25 29.19 -7.11
CA VAL A 7 -33.30 27.90 -6.42
C VAL A 7 -31.86 27.55 -6.01
N ARG A 8 -31.62 27.53 -4.70
CA ARG A 8 -30.37 27.02 -4.15
C ARG A 8 -30.48 25.50 -4.05
N GLU A 9 -30.06 24.80 -5.08
CA GLU A 9 -29.85 23.34 -5.00
C GLU A 9 -28.72 23.07 -4.00
N ARG A 10 -29.04 22.53 -2.83
CA ARG A 10 -28.06 21.86 -2.00
C ARG A 10 -27.91 20.47 -2.55
N GLU A 11 -26.90 20.22 -3.35
CA GLU A 11 -26.41 18.86 -3.55
C GLU A 11 -25.98 18.33 -2.17
N TRP A 12 -26.74 17.36 -1.66
CA TRP A 12 -26.33 16.59 -0.52
C TRP A 12 -25.29 15.60 -1.05
N GLU A 13 -24.02 15.98 -1.07
CA GLU A 13 -22.94 15.01 -1.16
C GLU A 13 -23.05 14.12 0.07
N ALA A 14 -23.58 12.92 -0.12
CA ALA A 14 -23.63 11.92 0.93
C ALA A 14 -22.17 11.55 1.26
N ALA A 15 -21.75 11.79 2.50
CA ALA A 15 -20.39 11.49 2.94
C ALA A 15 -20.01 10.06 2.52
N HIS A 16 -18.99 9.94 1.71
CA HIS A 16 -18.49 8.68 1.21
C HIS A 16 -17.81 7.90 2.33
N THR A 17 -17.84 6.59 2.30
CA THR A 17 -17.12 5.76 3.28
C THR A 17 -15.88 5.16 2.62
N VAL A 18 -14.73 5.43 3.20
CA VAL A 18 -13.44 4.84 2.78
C VAL A 18 -12.96 3.91 3.89
N TRP A 19 -12.86 2.62 3.55
CA TRP A 19 -12.39 1.58 4.45
C TRP A 19 -10.87 1.45 4.34
N LEU A 20 -10.18 1.47 5.45
CA LEU A 20 -8.73 1.33 5.51
C LEU A 20 -8.37 0.03 6.22
N TRP A 21 -7.32 -0.62 5.74
CA TRP A 21 -6.69 -1.73 6.41
C TRP A 21 -5.18 -1.66 6.22
N VAL A 22 -4.44 -1.91 7.29
CA VAL A 22 -2.98 -1.91 7.32
C VAL A 22 -2.52 -3.28 7.78
N ASP A 23 -1.66 -3.91 7.01
CA ASP A 23 -0.95 -5.11 7.39
C ASP A 23 0.09 -4.78 8.46
N LEU A 24 -0.06 -5.38 9.65
CA LEU A 24 0.86 -5.24 10.78
C LEU A 24 1.63 -6.54 11.06
N SER A 25 1.61 -7.49 10.14
CA SER A 25 2.31 -8.77 10.25
C SER A 25 3.82 -8.60 10.39
N ALA A 26 4.49 -9.67 10.80
CA ALA A 26 5.94 -9.66 10.99
C ALA A 26 6.71 -9.32 9.70
N SER A 27 6.17 -9.67 8.53
CA SER A 27 6.78 -9.37 7.23
C SER A 27 6.87 -7.87 6.95
N MET A 28 5.95 -7.07 7.53
CA MET A 28 5.94 -5.61 7.40
C MET A 28 6.96 -4.90 8.29
N ARG A 29 7.51 -5.58 9.30
CA ARG A 29 8.55 -5.03 10.20
C ARG A 29 9.93 -4.97 9.56
N PHE A 30 10.07 -5.52 8.36
CA PHE A 30 11.34 -5.50 7.63
C PHE A 30 11.77 -4.08 7.25
N ARG A 31 13.08 -3.83 7.36
CA ARG A 31 13.75 -2.63 6.89
C ARG A 31 15.20 -2.96 6.50
N SER A 32 15.58 -2.63 5.30
CA SER A 32 16.98 -2.70 4.86
C SER A 32 17.78 -1.45 5.23
N ARG A 33 19.08 -1.45 4.88
CA ARG A 33 19.93 -0.26 4.99
C ARG A 33 19.60 0.81 3.93
N LEU A 34 18.81 0.48 2.92
CA LEU A 34 18.42 1.39 1.84
C LEU A 34 17.19 2.24 2.22
N ALA A 35 16.51 1.90 3.31
CA ALA A 35 15.35 2.63 3.80
C ALA A 35 15.56 3.14 5.22
N LYS A 36 14.90 4.26 5.56
CA LYS A 36 14.96 4.87 6.90
C LYS A 36 13.90 4.31 7.85
N VAL A 37 12.83 3.77 7.30
CA VAL A 37 11.65 3.29 8.05
C VAL A 37 11.29 1.88 7.63
N THR A 38 10.59 1.13 8.49
CA THR A 38 10.03 -0.18 8.15
C THR A 38 8.84 -0.04 7.18
N LYS A 39 8.47 -1.12 6.50
CA LYS A 39 7.25 -1.17 5.68
C LYS A 39 6.01 -0.86 6.53
N GLU A 40 5.93 -1.45 7.72
CA GLU A 40 4.85 -1.20 8.70
C GLU A 40 4.72 0.30 9.03
N SER A 41 5.82 0.93 9.48
CA SER A 41 5.80 2.37 9.80
C SER A 41 5.38 3.21 8.60
N ARG A 42 5.81 2.84 7.39
CA ARG A 42 5.42 3.55 6.16
C ARG A 42 3.95 3.36 5.85
N ALA A 43 3.42 2.15 5.95
CA ALA A 43 2.02 1.85 5.73
C ALA A 43 1.11 2.61 6.72
N VAL A 44 1.48 2.62 8.00
CA VAL A 44 0.78 3.38 9.05
C VAL A 44 0.76 4.88 8.72
N VAL A 45 1.91 5.46 8.36
CA VAL A 45 1.98 6.90 8.00
C VAL A 45 1.08 7.22 6.81
N LEU A 46 1.08 6.39 5.76
CA LEU A 46 0.21 6.59 4.60
C LEU A 46 -1.27 6.50 4.97
N ALA A 47 -1.65 5.50 5.76
CA ALA A 47 -3.03 5.30 6.20
C ALA A 47 -3.51 6.47 7.08
N LEU A 48 -2.68 6.94 8.02
CA LEU A 48 -3.03 8.06 8.92
C LEU A 48 -3.10 9.39 8.16
N ALA A 49 -2.17 9.66 7.26
CA ALA A 49 -2.19 10.87 6.44
C ALA A 49 -3.43 10.92 5.55
N LEU A 50 -3.78 9.79 4.94
CA LEU A 50 -4.99 9.69 4.13
C LEU A 50 -6.25 9.83 4.99
N ALA A 51 -6.31 9.18 6.15
CA ALA A 51 -7.42 9.31 7.10
C ALA A 51 -7.64 10.78 7.52
N GLU A 52 -6.57 11.53 7.77
CA GLU A 52 -6.67 12.97 8.10
C GLU A 52 -7.23 13.79 6.93
N LEU A 53 -6.78 13.53 5.70
CA LEU A 53 -7.32 14.21 4.52
C LEU A 53 -8.81 13.91 4.31
N LEU A 54 -9.21 12.65 4.43
CA LEU A 54 -10.61 12.21 4.32
C LEU A 54 -11.48 12.83 5.40
N ALA A 55 -11.01 12.87 6.67
CA ALA A 55 -11.74 13.48 7.77
C ALA A 55 -11.94 14.99 7.55
N ARG A 56 -10.93 15.69 7.01
CA ARG A 56 -11.04 17.11 6.63
C ARG A 56 -11.99 17.34 5.47
N GLY A 57 -12.05 16.39 4.53
CA GLY A 57 -13.02 16.39 3.43
C GLY A 57 -14.46 16.08 3.85
N GLY A 58 -14.67 15.68 5.12
CA GLY A 58 -16.00 15.31 5.63
C GLY A 58 -16.38 13.84 5.37
N GLU A 59 -15.45 13.05 4.88
CA GLU A 59 -15.66 11.62 4.58
C GLU A 59 -15.71 10.76 5.85
N ARG A 60 -16.31 9.59 5.72
CA ARG A 60 -16.36 8.59 6.79
C ARG A 60 -15.18 7.63 6.63
N ILE A 61 -14.44 7.40 7.71
CA ILE A 61 -13.32 6.48 7.73
C ILE A 61 -13.77 5.18 8.39
N GLY A 62 -13.66 4.06 7.66
CA GLY A 62 -13.92 2.73 8.19
C GLY A 62 -12.62 1.97 8.44
N LEU A 63 -12.54 1.20 9.53
CA LEU A 63 -11.51 0.19 9.72
C LEU A 63 -12.09 -1.15 9.28
N ILE A 64 -11.44 -1.85 8.35
CA ILE A 64 -11.91 -3.18 7.90
C ILE A 64 -11.83 -4.16 9.08
N GLY A 65 -12.96 -4.79 9.41
CA GLY A 65 -13.07 -5.64 10.61
C GLY A 65 -13.38 -4.88 11.89
N GLY A 66 -13.46 -3.54 11.84
CA GLY A 66 -13.73 -2.67 12.97
C GLY A 66 -14.96 -1.77 12.75
N GLN A 67 -14.82 -0.51 13.14
CA GLN A 67 -15.92 0.47 13.17
C GLN A 67 -15.70 1.61 12.16
N ILE A 68 -16.75 2.42 12.00
CA ILE A 68 -16.72 3.65 11.19
C ILE A 68 -16.54 4.85 12.11
N PHE A 69 -15.69 5.77 11.71
CA PHE A 69 -15.39 7.04 12.38
C PHE A 69 -15.90 8.21 11.53
N THR A 70 -16.49 9.19 12.19
CA THR A 70 -17.03 10.39 11.53
C THR A 70 -16.64 11.66 12.28
N GLY A 71 -16.66 12.78 11.57
CA GLY A 71 -16.37 14.11 12.11
C GLY A 71 -14.87 14.38 12.32
N ARG A 72 -14.55 15.55 12.86
CA ARG A 72 -13.18 16.07 12.96
C ARG A 72 -12.20 15.20 13.75
N SER A 73 -12.69 14.34 14.66
CA SER A 73 -11.85 13.43 15.45
C SER A 73 -11.72 12.04 14.82
N ALA A 74 -12.25 11.82 13.63
CA ALA A 74 -12.28 10.50 12.98
C ALA A 74 -10.87 9.94 12.79
N ALA A 75 -9.96 10.71 12.22
CA ALA A 75 -8.57 10.30 11.99
C ALA A 75 -7.83 9.98 13.31
N ARG A 76 -8.03 10.77 14.35
CA ARG A 76 -7.42 10.51 15.67
C ARG A 76 -7.92 9.18 16.25
N ARG A 77 -9.24 8.94 16.25
CA ARG A 77 -9.82 7.69 16.77
C ARG A 77 -9.39 6.47 15.95
N PHE A 78 -9.29 6.62 14.63
CA PHE A 78 -8.73 5.60 13.75
C PHE A 78 -7.28 5.28 14.15
N ALA A 79 -6.45 6.31 14.38
CA ALA A 79 -5.07 6.16 14.81
C ALA A 79 -4.95 5.45 16.16
N GLU A 80 -5.76 5.81 17.15
CA GLU A 80 -5.78 5.20 18.48
C GLU A 80 -6.04 3.68 18.40
N ILE A 81 -6.98 3.25 17.54
CA ILE A 81 -7.29 1.83 17.35
C ILE A 81 -6.19 1.13 16.57
N LEU A 82 -5.70 1.72 15.48
CA LEU A 82 -4.63 1.13 14.67
C LEU A 82 -3.35 0.93 15.48
N MET A 83 -3.01 1.87 16.36
CA MET A 83 -1.83 1.77 17.23
C MET A 83 -2.00 0.75 18.35
N GLY A 84 -3.24 0.40 18.72
CA GLY A 84 -3.55 -0.65 19.68
C GLY A 84 -3.78 -2.03 19.06
N ASP A 85 -3.77 -2.12 17.72
CA ASP A 85 -3.96 -3.38 17.01
C ASP A 85 -2.69 -4.23 17.11
N THR A 86 -2.86 -5.47 17.61
CA THR A 86 -1.80 -6.47 17.72
C THR A 86 -1.99 -7.64 16.75
N SER A 87 -2.88 -7.48 15.77
CA SER A 87 -3.13 -8.51 14.76
C SER A 87 -1.89 -8.73 13.90
N GLU A 88 -1.52 -9.99 13.73
CA GLU A 88 -0.44 -10.39 12.81
C GLU A 88 -0.98 -10.95 11.50
N ALA A 89 -2.26 -10.68 11.17
CA ALA A 89 -2.87 -11.13 9.93
C ALA A 89 -2.30 -10.35 8.75
N SER A 90 -1.82 -11.07 7.74
CA SER A 90 -1.27 -10.53 6.49
C SER A 90 -2.33 -10.32 5.39
N LEU A 91 -3.58 -10.73 5.67
CA LEU A 91 -4.75 -10.50 4.81
C LEU A 91 -5.86 -9.79 5.60
N PRO A 92 -6.63 -8.90 4.95
CA PRO A 92 -7.73 -8.21 5.60
C PRO A 92 -8.78 -9.21 6.09
N PRO A 93 -9.40 -8.98 7.26
CA PRO A 93 -10.42 -9.88 7.81
C PRO A 93 -11.66 -9.92 6.90
N ASN A 94 -12.44 -11.00 7.01
CA ASN A 94 -13.77 -11.04 6.42
C ASN A 94 -14.66 -10.05 7.16
N ALA A 95 -15.12 -9.02 6.47
CA ALA A 95 -15.97 -7.99 7.05
C ALA A 95 -17.10 -7.60 6.09
N ARG A 96 -18.20 -7.14 6.65
CA ARG A 96 -19.27 -6.49 5.87
C ARG A 96 -18.90 -5.02 5.67
N LEU A 97 -18.79 -4.62 4.41
CA LEU A 97 -18.51 -3.24 4.03
C LEU A 97 -19.74 -2.61 3.39
N SER A 98 -19.88 -1.31 3.50
CA SER A 98 -21.02 -0.61 2.89
C SER A 98 -20.90 -0.62 1.37
N ARG A 99 -22.02 -0.86 0.70
CA ARG A 99 -22.09 -0.77 -0.77
C ARG A 99 -21.76 0.64 -1.25
N PHE A 100 -21.15 0.77 -2.42
CA PHE A 100 -20.71 2.04 -3.00
C PHE A 100 -19.67 2.77 -2.16
N SER A 101 -18.92 2.06 -1.36
CA SER A 101 -17.75 2.57 -0.64
C SER A 101 -16.46 2.17 -1.36
N GLU A 102 -15.36 2.69 -0.87
CA GLU A 102 -14.02 2.32 -1.32
C GLU A 102 -13.24 1.65 -0.21
N CYS A 103 -12.27 0.80 -0.55
CA CYS A 103 -11.34 0.25 0.44
C CYS A 103 -9.90 0.41 -0.04
N ILE A 104 -8.99 0.64 0.91
CA ILE A 104 -7.57 0.78 0.66
C ILE A 104 -6.82 -0.17 1.56
N LEU A 105 -6.06 -1.06 0.94
CA LEU A 105 -5.29 -2.10 1.62
C LEU A 105 -3.81 -1.78 1.49
N PHE A 106 -3.12 -1.62 2.63
CA PHE A 106 -1.69 -1.35 2.69
C PHE A 106 -0.97 -2.61 3.18
N SER A 107 -0.22 -3.26 2.29
CA SER A 107 0.53 -4.48 2.61
C SER A 107 1.70 -4.69 1.65
N TYR A 108 2.54 -5.67 1.92
CA TYR A 108 3.52 -6.17 0.97
C TYR A 108 2.92 -7.18 -0.01
N PHE A 109 1.79 -7.82 0.32
CA PHE A 109 1.04 -8.76 -0.52
C PHE A 109 1.87 -9.93 -1.05
N LEU A 110 2.62 -10.61 -0.19
CA LEU A 110 3.39 -11.81 -0.57
C LEU A 110 2.62 -13.12 -0.42
N GLU A 111 1.44 -13.09 0.14
CA GLU A 111 0.57 -14.25 0.25
C GLU A 111 0.28 -14.86 -1.13
N PRO A 112 -0.10 -16.13 -1.19
CA PRO A 112 -0.51 -16.75 -2.44
C PRO A 112 -1.57 -15.89 -3.14
N VAL A 113 -1.35 -15.57 -4.41
CA VAL A 113 -2.26 -14.71 -5.20
C VAL A 113 -3.71 -15.19 -5.16
N ALA A 114 -3.91 -16.52 -5.06
CA ALA A 114 -5.25 -17.11 -4.96
C ALA A 114 -5.99 -16.67 -3.69
N GLU A 115 -5.32 -16.54 -2.56
CA GLU A 115 -5.91 -16.11 -1.29
C GLU A 115 -6.27 -14.63 -1.33
N LEU A 116 -5.35 -13.78 -1.81
CA LEU A 116 -5.62 -12.37 -1.98
C LEU A 116 -6.75 -12.12 -3.00
N ARG A 117 -6.79 -12.90 -4.09
CA ARG A 117 -7.87 -12.87 -5.08
C ARG A 117 -9.19 -13.17 -4.41
N ALA A 118 -9.31 -14.30 -3.70
CA ALA A 118 -10.56 -14.69 -3.03
C ALA A 118 -11.04 -13.61 -2.06
N ARG A 119 -10.12 -12.99 -1.31
CA ARG A 119 -10.43 -11.91 -0.38
C ARG A 119 -10.92 -10.65 -1.11
N SER A 120 -10.23 -10.26 -2.18
CA SER A 120 -10.58 -9.10 -2.99
C SER A 120 -11.93 -9.28 -3.71
N GLU A 121 -12.19 -10.47 -4.25
CA GLU A 121 -13.47 -10.83 -4.87
C GLU A 121 -14.63 -10.77 -3.86
N ALA A 122 -14.42 -11.26 -2.63
CA ALA A 122 -15.42 -11.20 -1.57
C ALA A 122 -15.75 -9.75 -1.15
N ILE A 123 -14.79 -8.84 -1.19
CA ILE A 123 -15.00 -7.41 -0.94
C ILE A 123 -15.69 -6.77 -2.15
N ALA A 124 -15.23 -7.03 -3.36
CA ALA A 124 -15.80 -6.47 -4.59
C ALA A 124 -17.26 -6.90 -4.80
N ALA A 125 -17.62 -8.14 -4.43
CA ALA A 125 -18.99 -8.65 -4.49
C ALA A 125 -19.98 -7.85 -3.63
N GLN A 126 -19.49 -7.10 -2.64
CA GLN A 126 -20.32 -6.20 -1.83
C GLN A 126 -20.56 -4.83 -2.51
N GLY A 127 -20.02 -4.62 -3.72
CA GLY A 127 -20.11 -3.35 -4.45
C GLY A 127 -19.12 -2.30 -3.92
N VAL A 128 -17.96 -2.76 -3.42
CA VAL A 128 -16.86 -1.93 -2.93
C VAL A 128 -15.75 -1.87 -3.98
N ARG A 129 -15.24 -0.68 -4.26
CA ARG A 129 -14.06 -0.48 -5.09
C ARG A 129 -12.80 -0.51 -4.23
N GLY A 130 -11.74 -1.16 -4.72
CA GLY A 130 -10.53 -1.35 -3.94
C GLY A 130 -9.28 -0.73 -4.54
N HIS A 131 -8.32 -0.43 -3.66
CA HIS A 131 -6.99 0.07 -3.99
C HIS A 131 -5.97 -0.72 -3.18
N LEU A 132 -5.09 -1.46 -3.85
CA LEU A 132 -3.99 -2.17 -3.24
C LEU A 132 -2.75 -1.30 -3.28
N ILE A 133 -2.17 -1.03 -2.12
CA ILE A 133 -0.94 -0.27 -1.97
C ILE A 133 0.16 -1.21 -1.52
N ASN A 134 0.98 -1.62 -2.47
CA ASN A 134 2.10 -2.52 -2.22
C ASN A 134 3.27 -1.74 -1.63
N ILE A 135 3.56 -1.96 -0.35
CA ILE A 135 4.65 -1.30 0.37
C ILE A 135 5.90 -2.15 0.25
N VAL A 136 6.95 -1.60 -0.32
CA VAL A 136 8.17 -2.33 -0.70
C VAL A 136 9.41 -1.67 -0.12
N ASP A 137 10.29 -2.46 0.48
CA ASP A 137 11.65 -1.99 0.77
C ASP A 137 12.51 -2.10 -0.49
N PRO A 138 13.35 -1.11 -0.83
CA PRO A 138 14.19 -1.15 -2.04
C PRO A 138 15.08 -2.38 -2.16
N ALA A 139 15.53 -2.96 -1.03
CA ALA A 139 16.35 -4.17 -1.06
C ALA A 139 15.55 -5.42 -1.44
N GLU A 140 14.24 -5.45 -1.18
CA GLU A 140 13.37 -6.54 -1.61
C GLU A 140 13.14 -6.54 -3.13
N GLU A 141 13.36 -5.42 -3.80
CA GLU A 141 13.25 -5.32 -5.24
C GLU A 141 14.57 -5.58 -5.96
N THR A 142 15.66 -5.02 -5.41
CA THR A 142 16.97 -5.05 -6.06
C THR A 142 17.81 -6.27 -5.66
N LEU A 143 17.51 -6.91 -4.53
CA LEU A 143 18.31 -7.97 -3.87
C LEU A 143 19.81 -7.62 -3.89
N PRO A 144 20.25 -6.54 -3.22
CA PRO A 144 21.61 -5.99 -3.37
C PRO A 144 22.69 -6.80 -2.63
N TYR A 145 22.35 -7.99 -2.18
CA TYR A 145 23.25 -8.87 -1.41
C TYR A 145 24.21 -9.62 -2.31
N ALA A 146 25.43 -9.83 -1.79
CA ALA A 146 26.49 -10.58 -2.47
C ALA A 146 27.26 -11.45 -1.45
N GLY A 147 27.89 -12.54 -1.96
CA GLY A 147 28.62 -13.48 -1.15
C GLY A 147 27.70 -14.34 -0.27
N ARG A 148 28.26 -14.87 0.81
CA ARG A 148 27.53 -15.71 1.76
C ARG A 148 26.55 -14.86 2.55
N THR A 149 25.27 -15.06 2.32
CA THR A 149 24.19 -14.31 2.97
C THR A 149 23.19 -15.25 3.60
N GLU A 150 22.80 -14.99 4.85
CA GLU A 150 21.71 -15.67 5.52
C GLU A 150 20.44 -14.86 5.33
N PHE A 151 19.39 -15.51 4.81
CA PHE A 151 18.06 -14.99 4.72
C PHE A 151 17.19 -15.66 5.77
N ALA A 152 16.56 -14.90 6.64
CA ALA A 152 15.61 -15.38 7.63
C ALA A 152 14.20 -15.04 7.18
N ALA A 153 13.26 -15.99 7.31
CA ALA A 153 11.86 -15.70 7.13
C ALA A 153 11.38 -14.72 8.22
N SER A 154 10.52 -13.78 7.84
CA SER A 154 9.91 -12.85 8.79
C SER A 154 8.96 -13.57 9.72
N GLU A 155 8.36 -14.66 9.23
CA GLU A 155 7.42 -15.52 9.93
C GLU A 155 8.02 -16.93 10.06
N GLY A 156 8.03 -17.46 11.28
CA GLY A 156 8.58 -18.79 11.54
C GLY A 156 10.08 -18.80 11.89
N ARG A 157 10.68 -19.97 11.72
CA ARG A 157 12.11 -20.23 12.04
C ARG A 157 12.94 -20.55 10.81
N ASP A 158 12.37 -20.43 9.63
CA ASP A 158 13.03 -20.82 8.40
C ASP A 158 14.18 -19.87 8.08
N ARG A 159 15.34 -20.48 7.83
CA ARG A 159 16.56 -19.77 7.43
C ARG A 159 17.14 -20.42 6.20
N MET A 160 17.56 -19.61 5.26
CA MET A 160 18.25 -20.06 4.05
C MET A 160 19.63 -19.40 3.99
N ILE A 161 20.66 -20.18 3.85
CA ILE A 161 22.02 -19.68 3.63
C ILE A 161 22.35 -19.81 2.15
N ALA A 162 22.47 -18.69 1.47
CA ALA A 162 22.98 -18.64 0.12
C ALA A 162 24.51 -18.49 0.14
N GLY A 163 25.21 -19.39 -0.51
CA GLY A 163 26.69 -19.30 -0.65
C GLY A 163 27.10 -18.10 -1.49
N ARG A 164 26.29 -17.74 -2.48
CA ARG A 164 26.43 -16.60 -3.37
C ARG A 164 25.07 -15.97 -3.60
N ALA A 165 24.73 -14.95 -2.83
CA ALA A 165 23.39 -14.31 -2.90
C ALA A 165 23.14 -13.66 -4.28
N GLU A 166 24.18 -13.16 -4.93
CA GLU A 166 24.10 -12.56 -6.26
C GLU A 166 23.58 -13.51 -7.34
N THR A 167 23.78 -14.82 -7.20
CA THR A 167 23.29 -15.81 -8.17
C THR A 167 21.77 -16.01 -8.10
N LEU A 168 21.16 -15.67 -6.98
CA LEU A 168 19.72 -15.79 -6.79
C LEU A 168 18.94 -14.59 -7.34
N ARG A 169 19.63 -13.48 -7.64
CA ARG A 169 18.99 -12.19 -7.97
C ARG A 169 18.06 -12.28 -9.18
N ALA A 170 18.51 -12.86 -10.26
CA ALA A 170 17.72 -12.93 -11.49
C ALA A 170 16.43 -13.74 -11.29
N ASP A 171 16.54 -14.92 -10.69
CA ASP A 171 15.40 -15.81 -10.42
C ASP A 171 14.42 -15.17 -9.43
N TYR A 172 14.94 -14.49 -8.40
CA TYR A 172 14.13 -13.79 -7.43
C TYR A 172 13.35 -12.64 -8.08
N GLN A 173 14.02 -11.79 -8.86
CA GLN A 173 13.39 -10.66 -9.55
C GLN A 173 12.32 -11.12 -10.54
N GLU A 174 12.57 -12.23 -11.26
CA GLU A 174 11.59 -12.82 -12.18
C GLU A 174 10.35 -13.35 -11.43
N ARG A 175 10.54 -14.00 -10.27
CA ARG A 175 9.42 -14.46 -9.43
C ARG A 175 8.63 -13.30 -8.86
N LEU A 176 9.32 -12.25 -8.35
CA LEU A 176 8.68 -11.06 -7.81
C LEU A 176 7.89 -10.34 -8.90
N LYS A 177 8.46 -10.23 -10.10
CA LYS A 177 7.76 -9.62 -11.24
C LYS A 177 6.49 -10.39 -11.60
N ARG A 178 6.57 -11.72 -11.74
CA ARG A 178 5.38 -12.56 -12.03
C ARG A 178 4.31 -12.41 -10.97
N HIS A 179 4.70 -12.45 -9.70
CA HIS A 179 3.76 -12.26 -8.60
C HIS A 179 3.05 -10.90 -8.67
N ARG A 180 3.78 -9.82 -8.98
CA ARG A 180 3.20 -8.49 -9.17
C ARG A 180 2.30 -8.41 -10.40
N ASP A 181 2.70 -9.01 -11.50
CA ASP A 181 1.88 -9.06 -12.72
C ASP A 181 0.54 -9.77 -12.44
N ASP A 182 0.55 -10.86 -11.65
CA ASP A 182 -0.66 -11.55 -11.21
C ASP A 182 -1.55 -10.67 -10.31
N LEU A 183 -0.97 -9.88 -9.38
CA LEU A 183 -1.71 -8.93 -8.54
C LEU A 183 -2.35 -7.81 -9.39
N VAL A 184 -1.63 -7.28 -10.35
CA VAL A 184 -2.15 -6.28 -11.31
C VAL A 184 -3.32 -6.86 -12.09
N GLU A 185 -3.21 -8.12 -12.54
CA GLU A 185 -4.31 -8.77 -13.26
C GLU A 185 -5.55 -8.99 -12.37
N VAL A 186 -5.37 -9.37 -11.11
CA VAL A 186 -6.48 -9.48 -10.14
C VAL A 186 -7.19 -8.13 -9.98
N THR A 187 -6.42 -7.06 -9.72
CA THR A 187 -7.00 -5.72 -9.52
C THR A 187 -7.69 -5.21 -10.79
N ARG A 188 -7.09 -5.42 -11.96
CA ARG A 188 -7.66 -5.04 -13.25
C ARG A 188 -9.02 -5.69 -13.51
N ARG A 189 -9.15 -7.00 -13.23
CA ARG A 189 -10.43 -7.73 -13.39
C ARG A 189 -11.54 -7.21 -12.49
N LEU A 190 -11.19 -6.73 -11.30
CA LEU A 190 -12.14 -6.19 -10.33
C LEU A 190 -12.43 -4.69 -10.55
N GLY A 191 -11.77 -4.04 -11.51
CA GLY A 191 -11.83 -2.58 -11.68
C GLY A 191 -11.17 -1.83 -10.51
N TRP A 192 -10.24 -2.48 -9.82
CA TRP A 192 -9.47 -1.94 -8.70
C TRP A 192 -8.16 -1.34 -9.19
N SER A 193 -7.47 -0.57 -8.34
CA SER A 193 -6.13 -0.07 -8.64
C SER A 193 -5.05 -0.78 -7.84
N PHE A 194 -3.85 -0.85 -8.42
CA PHE A 194 -2.64 -1.34 -7.79
C PHE A 194 -1.57 -0.25 -7.84
N LEU A 195 -0.98 0.08 -6.70
CA LEU A 195 0.05 1.09 -6.54
C LEU A 195 1.24 0.48 -5.80
N ILE A 196 2.46 0.72 -6.28
CA ILE A 196 3.68 0.35 -5.57
C ILE A 196 4.27 1.61 -4.92
N HIS A 197 4.57 1.53 -3.62
CA HIS A 197 5.23 2.58 -2.87
C HIS A 197 6.49 2.04 -2.18
N HIS A 198 7.62 2.67 -2.46
CA HIS A 198 8.91 2.31 -1.85
C HIS A 198 9.14 3.09 -0.56
N THR A 199 9.68 2.40 0.46
CA THR A 199 9.91 2.98 1.79
C THR A 199 10.98 4.07 1.83
N ASP A 200 11.84 4.15 0.81
CA ASP A 200 12.83 5.24 0.61
C ASP A 200 12.25 6.49 -0.06
N ARG A 201 10.99 6.42 -0.56
CA ARG A 201 10.33 7.55 -1.20
C ARG A 201 9.51 8.37 -0.20
N PRO A 202 9.31 9.67 -0.47
CA PRO A 202 8.41 10.51 0.31
C PRO A 202 6.97 9.96 0.30
N PRO A 203 6.26 9.95 1.44
CA PRO A 203 4.88 9.46 1.51
C PRO A 203 3.88 10.38 0.81
N GLU A 204 4.19 11.66 0.65
CA GLU A 204 3.30 12.69 0.13
C GLU A 204 2.79 12.37 -1.28
N GLU A 205 3.68 11.86 -2.16
CA GLU A 205 3.32 11.50 -3.53
C GLU A 205 2.26 10.39 -3.57
N ALA A 206 2.41 9.37 -2.72
CA ALA A 206 1.46 8.27 -2.65
C ALA A 206 0.12 8.72 -2.07
N VAL A 207 0.14 9.54 -1.00
CA VAL A 207 -1.08 10.07 -0.37
C VAL A 207 -1.85 10.96 -1.34
N LEU A 208 -1.19 11.86 -2.06
CA LEU A 208 -1.83 12.72 -3.07
C LEU A 208 -2.38 11.89 -4.24
N SER A 209 -1.65 10.88 -4.72
CA SER A 209 -2.14 10.00 -5.77
C SER A 209 -3.41 9.25 -5.35
N LEU A 210 -3.44 8.74 -4.11
CA LEU A 210 -4.62 8.07 -3.55
C LEU A 210 -5.79 9.03 -3.39
N HIS A 211 -5.55 10.20 -2.83
CA HIS A 211 -6.59 11.23 -2.66
C HIS A 211 -7.22 11.63 -4.00
N ASN A 212 -6.40 11.88 -5.03
CA ASN A 212 -6.89 12.22 -6.36
C ASN A 212 -7.73 11.09 -7.00
N ARG A 213 -7.34 9.82 -6.78
CA ARG A 213 -8.13 8.67 -7.26
C ARG A 213 -9.49 8.58 -6.58
N LEU A 214 -9.52 8.77 -5.26
CA LEU A 214 -10.76 8.79 -4.48
C LEU A 214 -11.69 9.96 -4.88
N ALA A 215 -11.11 11.10 -5.23
CA ALA A 215 -11.85 12.26 -5.72
C ALA A 215 -12.28 12.13 -7.21
N GLY A 216 -12.01 11.00 -7.88
CA GLY A 216 -12.29 10.82 -9.30
C GLY A 216 -11.40 11.64 -10.24
N LEU A 217 -10.35 12.25 -9.70
CA LEU A 217 -9.35 13.00 -10.46
C LEU A 217 -8.23 12.02 -10.85
N ASP A 218 -8.32 11.41 -12.03
CA ASP A 218 -7.29 10.48 -12.53
C ASP A 218 -5.93 11.17 -12.66
N SER A 219 -5.05 10.95 -11.70
CA SER A 219 -3.63 11.22 -11.87
C SER A 219 -2.91 9.91 -12.16
N ASP A 220 -2.33 9.81 -13.36
CA ASP A 220 -1.46 8.71 -13.79
C ASP A 220 -0.19 8.67 -12.91
N TYR A 221 -0.28 8.06 -11.72
CA TYR A 221 0.91 7.72 -10.97
C TYR A 221 1.60 6.55 -11.67
N ARG A 222 2.54 6.87 -12.57
CA ARG A 222 3.36 5.86 -13.24
C ARG A 222 4.52 5.45 -12.34
N TYR A 223 4.59 4.15 -12.06
CA TYR A 223 5.77 3.52 -11.47
C TYR A 223 7.05 3.96 -12.20
N ARG A 224 7.99 4.54 -11.48
CA ARG A 224 9.38 4.73 -11.91
C ARG A 224 10.24 3.73 -11.15
N PRO A 225 10.86 2.75 -11.82
CA PRO A 225 11.80 1.84 -11.16
C PRO A 225 12.93 2.62 -10.50
N ALA A 226 13.40 2.12 -9.35
CA ALA A 226 14.54 2.72 -8.66
C ALA A 226 15.72 2.81 -9.65
N ARG A 227 16.29 4.00 -9.82
CA ARG A 227 17.50 4.18 -10.64
C ARG A 227 18.60 3.33 -10.02
N GLN A 228 19.11 2.35 -10.77
CA GLN A 228 20.38 1.73 -10.45
C GLN A 228 21.39 2.85 -10.22
N ALA A 229 21.98 2.91 -9.04
CA ALA A 229 23.14 3.77 -8.78
C ALA A 229 24.24 3.29 -9.74
N ALA A 230 24.42 4.03 -10.83
CA ALA A 230 25.51 3.78 -11.75
C ALA A 230 26.79 4.01 -10.96
N GLY A 231 27.52 2.93 -10.66
CA GLY A 231 28.85 2.96 -10.11
C GLY A 231 29.77 3.67 -11.10
N ASN A 232 29.99 4.96 -10.88
CA ASN A 232 31.08 5.67 -11.51
C ASN A 232 32.42 5.20 -10.88
N GLY A 233 32.87 4.03 -11.35
CA GLY A 233 34.26 3.63 -11.22
C GLY A 233 35.11 4.50 -12.12
N ARG A 234 35.57 5.66 -11.64
CA ARG A 234 36.72 6.36 -12.22
C ARG A 234 37.95 5.53 -11.93
N ALA A 235 38.37 4.78 -12.92
CA ALA A 235 39.74 4.30 -12.98
C ALA A 235 40.66 5.53 -13.05
N ALA A 236 41.35 5.81 -11.97
CA ALA A 236 42.51 6.73 -11.98
C ALA A 236 43.69 5.94 -12.57
N SER A 237 43.99 6.21 -13.83
CA SER A 237 45.28 5.84 -14.45
C SER A 237 46.38 6.62 -13.80
N LEU A 238 47.21 5.95 -13.00
CA LEU A 238 48.56 6.43 -12.65
C LEU A 238 49.48 6.04 -13.81
N GLN A 239 49.91 7.03 -14.56
CA GLN A 239 51.12 6.97 -15.38
C GLN A 239 52.19 7.84 -14.73
N SER A 240 53.40 7.26 -14.63
CA SER A 240 54.72 7.78 -14.38
C SER A 240 55.14 7.90 -12.95
#